data_761ff34ef9ea6f9688545af4940682a8
#
_entry.id   761ff34ef9ea6f9688545af4940682a8
#
_cell.length_a   1.000
_cell.length_b   1.000
_cell.length_c   1.000
_cell.angle_alpha   90.00
_cell.angle_beta   90.00
_cell.angle_gamma   90.00
#
_symmetry.space_group_name_H-M   'P 1'
#
loop_
_entity.id
_entity.type
_entity.pdbx_description
1 polymer ?
#
loop_
_entity_poly.entity_id
_entity_poly.type
_entity_poly.pdbx_seq_one_letter_code
_entity_poly.pdbx_strand_id
1 'polypeptide(L)'
;IVEGDSAGGSAKMGRDSAIQAILPLWGKMLNVEKARADRIYGNDKLMPVVLALGCGIGEEFDISKLRYDKVFIMADADVDGSHICTLMLTFFFRYMRPLIEQGHVYVAQPPLFKVQKGNTIKYAYNDAEMAVLSQEMPGAKVNRYKGLGEMNPEQLWETTMNPDNRVIVQITIEDAEKADEAFTILMGDQVEPRRRFIETN
;
A
#
# COMPACT_ATOMS: atom_id res chain seq x y z
N ILE A 1 -5.07 4.32 -2.62
CA ILE A 1 -3.85 4.90 -3.19
C ILE A 1 -3.14 3.77 -3.93
N VAL A 2 -2.93 3.91 -5.24
CA VAL A 2 -2.45 2.83 -6.11
C VAL A 2 -1.15 3.22 -6.80
N GLU A 3 -0.17 2.33 -6.78
CA GLU A 3 1.09 2.51 -7.49
C GLU A 3 0.90 2.39 -9.00
N GLY A 4 1.25 3.47 -9.73
CA GLY A 4 1.32 3.51 -11.19
C GLY A 4 0.00 3.72 -11.92
N ASP A 5 0.10 4.19 -13.16
CA ASP A 5 -1.06 4.53 -14.00
C ASP A 5 -1.82 3.30 -14.50
N SER A 6 -1.10 2.23 -14.85
CA SER A 6 -1.72 1.01 -15.37
C SER A 6 -2.63 0.36 -14.32
N ALA A 7 -2.09 0.14 -13.11
CA ALA A 7 -2.85 -0.39 -11.99
C ALA A 7 -3.95 0.59 -11.55
N GLY A 8 -3.67 1.89 -11.53
CA GLY A 8 -4.63 2.94 -11.25
C GLY A 8 -5.80 2.95 -12.22
N GLY A 9 -5.55 2.73 -13.51
CA GLY A 9 -6.58 2.60 -14.54
C GLY A 9 -7.48 1.38 -14.33
N SER A 10 -6.88 0.22 -14.11
CA SER A 10 -7.62 -1.02 -13.81
C SER A 10 -8.43 -0.90 -12.53
N ALA A 11 -7.85 -0.33 -11.46
CA ALA A 11 -8.54 -0.11 -10.20
C ALA A 11 -9.74 0.85 -10.36
N LYS A 12 -9.57 1.94 -11.13
CA LYS A 12 -10.64 2.89 -11.39
C LYS A 12 -11.81 2.27 -12.16
N MET A 13 -11.52 1.39 -13.12
CA MET A 13 -12.55 0.67 -13.86
C MET A 13 -13.22 -0.43 -13.04
N GLY A 14 -12.48 -1.12 -12.19
CA GLY A 14 -13.00 -2.26 -11.41
C GLY A 14 -13.65 -1.89 -10.08
N ARG A 15 -13.45 -0.66 -9.55
CA ARG A 15 -13.96 -0.25 -8.25
C ARG A 15 -15.49 -0.21 -8.17
N ASP A 16 -16.02 -0.33 -6.98
CA ASP A 16 -17.37 0.14 -6.68
C ASP A 16 -17.33 1.67 -6.46
N SER A 17 -17.81 2.40 -7.47
CA SER A 17 -17.77 3.86 -7.47
C SER A 17 -18.64 4.53 -6.41
N ALA A 18 -19.57 3.80 -5.80
CA ALA A 18 -20.42 4.30 -4.73
C ALA A 18 -19.65 4.47 -3.41
N ILE A 19 -18.63 3.63 -3.18
CA ILE A 19 -17.91 3.57 -1.90
C ILE A 19 -16.39 3.68 -2.03
N GLN A 20 -15.83 3.66 -3.26
CA GLN A 20 -14.39 3.63 -3.49
C GLN A 20 -13.94 4.76 -4.41
N ALA A 21 -12.87 5.45 -4.02
CA ALA A 21 -12.11 6.36 -4.87
C ALA A 21 -10.71 5.81 -5.10
N ILE A 22 -10.12 6.10 -6.25
CA ILE A 22 -8.78 5.67 -6.63
C ILE A 22 -7.90 6.89 -6.84
N LEU A 23 -6.76 6.90 -6.17
CA LEU A 23 -5.70 7.91 -6.36
C LEU A 23 -4.44 7.19 -6.85
N PRO A 24 -4.09 7.30 -8.15
CA PRO A 24 -2.83 6.78 -8.65
C PRO A 24 -1.66 7.64 -8.17
N LEU A 25 -0.54 6.99 -7.84
CA LEU A 25 0.73 7.64 -7.54
C LEU A 25 1.72 7.40 -8.69
N TRP A 26 2.42 8.45 -9.11
CA TRP A 26 3.42 8.39 -10.17
C TRP A 26 4.84 8.36 -9.60
N GLY A 27 5.42 7.17 -9.56
CA GLY A 27 6.79 6.94 -9.10
C GLY A 27 6.97 7.15 -7.60
N LYS A 28 8.22 7.12 -7.16
CA LYS A 28 8.58 7.21 -5.73
C LYS A 28 8.22 8.58 -5.15
N MET A 29 7.63 8.55 -3.98
CA MET A 29 7.29 9.74 -3.22
C MET A 29 8.51 10.35 -2.54
N LEU A 30 8.37 11.59 -2.10
CA LEU A 30 9.35 12.25 -1.25
C LEU A 30 9.50 11.50 0.08
N ASN A 31 10.75 11.19 0.46
CA ASN A 31 11.03 10.71 1.80
C ASN A 31 10.99 11.89 2.78
N VAL A 32 9.88 12.01 3.51
CA VAL A 32 9.64 13.14 4.41
C VAL A 32 10.52 13.11 5.66
N GLU A 33 11.12 11.98 5.99
CA GLU A 33 12.09 11.90 7.09
C GLU A 33 13.38 12.68 6.79
N LYS A 34 13.77 12.76 5.49
CA LYS A 34 14.96 13.48 5.02
C LYS A 34 14.65 14.89 4.52
N ALA A 35 13.38 15.17 4.18
CA ALA A 35 13.00 16.40 3.56
C ALA A 35 12.76 17.52 4.59
N ARG A 36 13.09 18.74 4.20
CA ARG A 36 12.70 19.93 4.96
C ARG A 36 11.19 20.15 4.84
N ALA A 37 10.56 20.69 5.89
CA ALA A 37 9.13 20.93 5.96
C ALA A 37 8.58 21.77 4.78
N ASP A 38 9.34 22.77 4.32
CA ASP A 38 8.97 23.62 3.19
C ASP A 38 8.82 22.85 1.88
N ARG A 39 9.54 21.74 1.70
CA ARG A 39 9.43 20.88 0.52
C ARG A 39 8.21 19.97 0.55
N ILE A 40 7.66 19.71 1.71
CA ILE A 40 6.51 18.80 1.87
C ILE A 40 5.23 19.49 1.44
N TYR A 41 5.01 20.73 1.88
CA TYR A 41 3.82 21.51 1.55
C TYR A 41 3.69 21.90 0.07
N GLY A 42 4.79 21.88 -0.69
CA GLY A 42 4.80 22.14 -2.14
C GLY A 42 5.00 20.90 -3.00
N ASN A 43 4.99 19.71 -2.41
CA ASN A 43 5.32 18.49 -3.15
C ASN A 43 4.15 18.01 -4.01
N ASP A 44 4.36 17.92 -5.33
CA ASP A 44 3.37 17.53 -6.35
C ASP A 44 2.82 16.10 -6.21
N LYS A 45 3.53 15.22 -5.50
CA LYS A 45 3.11 13.83 -5.25
C LYS A 45 2.40 13.63 -3.91
N LEU A 46 2.76 14.44 -2.89
CA LEU A 46 2.12 14.38 -1.57
C LEU A 46 0.82 15.18 -1.52
N MET A 47 0.79 16.35 -2.15
CA MET A 47 -0.39 17.22 -2.11
C MET A 47 -1.67 16.59 -2.65
N PRO A 48 -1.68 15.77 -3.71
CA PRO A 48 -2.88 15.05 -4.12
C PRO A 48 -3.45 14.13 -3.03
N VAL A 49 -2.60 13.49 -2.23
CA VAL A 49 -3.02 12.66 -1.09
C VAL A 49 -3.67 13.52 -0.01
N VAL A 50 -3.03 14.64 0.34
CA VAL A 50 -3.55 15.60 1.34
C VAL A 50 -4.92 16.14 0.92
N LEU A 51 -5.04 16.58 -0.33
CA LEU A 51 -6.29 17.11 -0.88
C LEU A 51 -7.40 16.07 -0.98
N ALA A 52 -7.05 14.84 -1.37
CA ALA A 52 -8.01 13.75 -1.44
C ALA A 52 -8.58 13.41 -0.07
N LEU A 53 -7.74 13.29 0.95
CA LEU A 53 -8.15 12.96 2.32
C LEU A 53 -8.88 14.13 3.00
N GLY A 54 -8.51 15.37 2.71
CA GLY A 54 -9.22 16.58 3.14
C GLY A 54 -9.01 16.98 4.59
N CYS A 55 -8.14 16.30 5.33
CA CYS A 55 -7.92 16.51 6.76
C CYS A 55 -6.68 17.36 7.11
N GLY A 56 -5.98 17.93 6.11
CA GLY A 56 -4.76 18.71 6.34
C GLY A 56 -3.56 17.85 6.72
N ILE A 57 -2.45 18.49 7.10
CA ILE A 57 -1.20 17.82 7.55
C ILE A 57 -0.54 18.59 8.69
N GLY A 58 0.28 17.93 9.48
CA GLY A 58 1.07 18.53 10.55
C GLY A 58 0.20 19.20 11.58
N GLU A 59 0.47 20.47 11.88
CA GLU A 59 -0.28 21.27 12.87
C GLU A 59 -1.71 21.58 12.43
N GLU A 60 -1.98 21.58 11.12
CA GLU A 60 -3.32 21.83 10.55
C GLU A 60 -4.15 20.55 10.41
N PHE A 61 -3.61 19.40 10.82
CA PHE A 61 -4.30 18.12 10.70
C PHE A 61 -5.53 18.07 11.61
N ASP A 62 -6.69 17.79 11.00
CA ASP A 62 -7.97 17.65 11.68
C ASP A 62 -8.69 16.39 11.20
N ILE A 63 -8.66 15.34 12.03
CA ILE A 63 -9.25 14.02 11.69
C ILE A 63 -10.77 14.11 11.45
N SER A 64 -11.46 15.09 12.03
CA SER A 64 -12.91 15.26 11.84
C SER A 64 -13.28 15.63 10.40
N LYS A 65 -12.32 16.10 9.60
CA LYS A 65 -12.48 16.46 8.20
C LYS A 65 -12.12 15.34 7.24
N LEU A 66 -11.73 14.18 7.76
CA LEU A 66 -11.38 13.01 6.92
C LEU A 66 -12.57 12.60 6.07
N ARG A 67 -12.35 12.49 4.76
CA ARG A 67 -13.39 12.17 3.77
C ARG A 67 -13.61 10.67 3.58
N TYR A 68 -12.68 9.82 4.00
CA TYR A 68 -12.71 8.38 3.78
C TYR A 68 -12.45 7.63 5.08
N ASP A 69 -13.31 6.70 5.42
CA ASP A 69 -13.18 5.86 6.62
C ASP A 69 -11.93 4.96 6.55
N LYS A 70 -11.58 4.47 5.36
CA LYS A 70 -10.42 3.60 5.14
C LYS A 70 -9.55 4.08 3.99
N VAL A 71 -8.25 4.08 4.23
CA VAL A 71 -7.22 4.43 3.25
C VAL A 71 -6.38 3.19 2.99
N PHE A 72 -6.45 2.67 1.75
CA PHE A 72 -5.70 1.49 1.34
C PHE A 72 -4.48 1.88 0.52
N ILE A 73 -3.32 1.36 0.88
CA ILE A 73 -2.11 1.43 0.07
C ILE A 73 -2.07 0.16 -0.77
N MET A 74 -2.09 0.30 -2.10
CA MET A 74 -2.00 -0.78 -3.07
C MET A 74 -0.73 -0.60 -3.88
N ALA A 75 0.28 -1.40 -3.59
CA ALA A 75 1.58 -1.39 -4.24
C ALA A 75 1.91 -2.79 -4.79
N ASP A 76 2.82 -2.84 -5.75
CA ASP A 76 3.30 -4.08 -6.31
C ASP A 76 4.01 -4.94 -5.25
N ALA A 77 3.92 -6.26 -5.39
CA ALA A 77 4.54 -7.20 -4.46
C ALA A 77 6.05 -7.41 -4.78
N ASP A 78 6.78 -6.31 -4.91
CA ASP A 78 8.22 -6.28 -5.17
C ASP A 78 8.93 -5.28 -4.24
N VAL A 79 10.25 -5.12 -4.41
CA VAL A 79 11.06 -4.23 -3.57
C VAL A 79 10.72 -2.75 -3.78
N ASP A 80 10.32 -2.35 -4.97
CA ASP A 80 9.94 -0.96 -5.27
C ASP A 80 8.58 -0.64 -4.66
N GLY A 81 7.60 -1.54 -4.78
CA GLY A 81 6.28 -1.40 -4.13
C GLY A 81 6.39 -1.37 -2.61
N SER A 82 7.22 -2.24 -2.01
CA SER A 82 7.50 -2.21 -0.57
C SER A 82 8.12 -0.86 -0.14
N HIS A 83 9.01 -0.30 -0.94
CA HIS A 83 9.61 1.01 -0.68
C HIS A 83 8.58 2.15 -0.78
N ILE A 84 7.71 2.13 -1.79
CA ILE A 84 6.61 3.11 -1.94
C ILE A 84 5.66 3.03 -0.74
N CYS A 85 5.29 1.82 -0.32
CA CYS A 85 4.48 1.61 0.87
C CYS A 85 5.15 2.22 2.12
N THR A 86 6.45 1.98 2.32
CA THR A 86 7.21 2.52 3.45
C THR A 86 7.28 4.05 3.41
N LEU A 87 7.48 4.65 2.23
CA LEU A 87 7.47 6.11 2.08
C LEU A 87 6.11 6.72 2.43
N MET A 88 5.02 6.08 2.02
CA MET A 88 3.65 6.50 2.38
C MET A 88 3.40 6.38 3.87
N LEU A 89 3.79 5.28 4.49
CA LEU A 89 3.65 5.07 5.94
C LEU A 89 4.50 6.08 6.72
N THR A 90 5.70 6.42 6.26
CA THR A 90 6.54 7.48 6.84
C THR A 90 5.81 8.82 6.82
N PHE A 91 5.20 9.16 5.68
CA PHE A 91 4.40 10.39 5.54
C PHE A 91 3.21 10.41 6.49
N PHE A 92 2.42 9.35 6.55
CA PHE A 92 1.28 9.27 7.46
C PHE A 92 1.72 9.33 8.92
N PHE A 93 2.77 8.63 9.30
CA PHE A 93 3.30 8.63 10.65
C PHE A 93 3.78 10.02 11.11
N ARG A 94 4.48 10.76 10.23
CA ARG A 94 5.05 12.08 10.57
C ARG A 94 4.06 13.23 10.49
N TYR A 95 3.11 13.19 9.56
CA TYR A 95 2.26 14.33 9.22
C TYR A 95 0.76 14.09 9.39
N MET A 96 0.33 12.86 9.52
CA MET A 96 -1.08 12.47 9.61
C MET A 96 -1.26 11.30 10.60
N ARG A 97 -0.50 11.31 11.69
CA ARG A 97 -0.42 10.21 12.65
C ARG A 97 -1.78 9.73 13.19
N PRO A 98 -2.76 10.59 13.48
CA PRO A 98 -4.07 10.13 13.94
C PRO A 98 -4.78 9.21 12.93
N LEU A 99 -4.45 9.24 11.62
CA LEU A 99 -4.98 8.27 10.66
C LEU A 99 -4.60 6.83 11.02
N ILE A 100 -3.36 6.63 11.48
CA ILE A 100 -2.88 5.30 11.89
C ILE A 100 -3.45 4.95 13.26
N GLU A 101 -3.36 5.86 14.23
CA GLU A 101 -3.80 5.64 15.61
C GLU A 101 -5.30 5.31 15.73
N GLN A 102 -6.13 5.87 14.84
CA GLN A 102 -7.57 5.61 14.80
C GLN A 102 -7.95 4.47 13.83
N GLY A 103 -6.96 3.79 13.24
CA GLY A 103 -7.20 2.57 12.46
C GLY A 103 -7.72 2.79 11.05
N HIS A 104 -7.44 3.94 10.43
CA HIS A 104 -7.89 4.26 9.08
C HIS A 104 -6.96 3.76 7.96
N VAL A 105 -5.72 3.35 8.28
CA VAL A 105 -4.70 3.00 7.28
C VAL A 105 -4.54 1.49 7.13
N TYR A 106 -4.58 1.02 5.89
CA TYR A 106 -4.46 -0.40 5.53
C TYR A 106 -3.50 -0.58 4.36
N VAL A 107 -2.85 -1.74 4.30
CA VAL A 107 -2.10 -2.21 3.13
C VAL A 107 -2.85 -3.37 2.50
N ALA A 108 -3.18 -3.25 1.23
CA ALA A 108 -3.80 -4.33 0.47
C ALA A 108 -2.77 -5.41 0.12
N GLN A 109 -3.19 -6.66 0.19
CA GLN A 109 -2.38 -7.83 -0.15
C GLN A 109 -2.93 -8.44 -1.44
N PRO A 110 -2.40 -8.09 -2.63
CA PRO A 110 -2.80 -8.72 -3.87
C PRO A 110 -2.26 -10.16 -3.94
N PRO A 111 -2.90 -11.07 -4.70
CA PRO A 111 -2.38 -12.41 -4.90
C PRO A 111 -1.08 -12.38 -5.70
N LEU A 112 -0.17 -13.30 -5.39
CA LEU A 112 1.08 -13.50 -6.13
C LEU A 112 0.90 -14.41 -7.33
N PHE A 113 -0.08 -15.33 -7.27
CA PHE A 113 -0.27 -16.34 -8.31
C PHE A 113 -1.75 -16.44 -8.72
N LYS A 114 -1.94 -16.70 -10.03
CA LYS A 114 -3.18 -17.16 -10.61
C LYS A 114 -2.98 -18.59 -11.09
N VAL A 115 -3.87 -19.50 -10.67
CA VAL A 115 -3.88 -20.91 -11.06
C VAL A 115 -5.15 -21.17 -11.84
N GLN A 116 -5.03 -21.64 -13.08
CA GLN A 116 -6.17 -21.84 -13.96
C GLN A 116 -6.17 -23.24 -14.57
N LYS A 117 -7.29 -23.93 -14.46
CA LYS A 117 -7.55 -25.21 -15.14
C LYS A 117 -8.94 -25.18 -15.77
N GLY A 118 -8.99 -25.14 -17.10
CA GLY A 118 -10.23 -24.90 -17.82
C GLY A 118 -10.87 -23.58 -17.42
N ASN A 119 -12.11 -23.62 -16.95
CA ASN A 119 -12.85 -22.43 -16.48
C ASN A 119 -12.63 -22.14 -14.98
N THR A 120 -11.94 -23.01 -14.25
CA THR A 120 -11.69 -22.81 -12.82
C THR A 120 -10.44 -21.97 -12.64
N ILE A 121 -10.59 -20.86 -11.91
CA ILE A 121 -9.51 -19.96 -11.54
C ILE A 121 -9.46 -19.89 -10.01
N LYS A 122 -8.25 -20.06 -9.45
CA LYS A 122 -7.94 -19.83 -8.05
C LYS A 122 -6.73 -18.93 -7.93
N TYR A 123 -6.61 -18.26 -6.80
CA TYR A 123 -5.50 -17.36 -6.50
C TYR A 123 -4.74 -17.84 -5.27
N ALA A 124 -3.42 -17.62 -5.24
CA ALA A 124 -2.57 -17.86 -4.09
C ALA A 124 -1.81 -16.58 -3.71
N TYR A 125 -1.73 -16.31 -2.43
CA TYR A 125 -1.14 -15.09 -1.86
C TYR A 125 0.30 -15.29 -1.38
N ASN A 126 0.74 -16.55 -1.31
CA ASN A 126 2.10 -16.94 -0.92
C ASN A 126 2.47 -18.29 -1.54
N ASP A 127 3.75 -18.67 -1.39
CA ASP A 127 4.27 -19.93 -1.95
C ASP A 127 3.66 -21.18 -1.29
N ALA A 128 3.28 -21.12 0.00
CA ALA A 128 2.64 -22.23 0.70
C ALA A 128 1.24 -22.51 0.13
N GLU A 129 0.42 -21.48 -0.08
CA GLU A 129 -0.89 -21.60 -0.73
C GLU A 129 -0.74 -22.09 -2.17
N MET A 130 0.29 -21.61 -2.89
CA MET A 130 0.59 -22.08 -4.25
C MET A 130 0.91 -23.57 -4.28
N ALA A 131 1.69 -24.08 -3.31
CA ALA A 131 2.00 -25.50 -3.21
C ALA A 131 0.74 -26.37 -2.99
N VAL A 132 -0.18 -25.91 -2.16
CA VAL A 132 -1.47 -26.57 -1.94
C VAL A 132 -2.30 -26.59 -3.22
N LEU A 133 -2.45 -25.43 -3.88
CA LEU A 133 -3.22 -25.33 -5.14
C LEU A 133 -2.62 -26.19 -6.26
N SER A 134 -1.30 -26.34 -6.31
CA SER A 134 -0.65 -27.22 -7.28
C SER A 134 -1.01 -28.69 -7.11
N GLN A 135 -1.24 -29.14 -5.86
CA GLN A 135 -1.71 -30.50 -5.55
C GLN A 135 -3.19 -30.68 -5.87
N GLU A 136 -4.02 -29.68 -5.54
CA GLU A 136 -5.47 -29.72 -5.80
C GLU A 136 -5.80 -29.63 -7.29
N MET A 137 -5.00 -28.94 -8.07
CA MET A 137 -5.23 -28.66 -9.49
C MET A 137 -4.06 -29.17 -10.37
N PRO A 138 -3.81 -30.47 -10.44
CA PRO A 138 -2.69 -31.01 -11.22
C PRO A 138 -2.86 -30.67 -12.70
N GLY A 139 -1.77 -30.17 -13.33
CA GLY A 139 -1.74 -29.74 -14.74
C GLY A 139 -2.42 -28.37 -14.99
N ALA A 140 -2.76 -27.62 -13.96
CA ALA A 140 -3.22 -26.25 -14.11
C ALA A 140 -2.11 -25.32 -14.62
N LYS A 141 -2.49 -24.30 -15.39
CA LYS A 141 -1.59 -23.22 -15.78
C LYS A 141 -1.40 -22.27 -14.60
N VAL A 142 -0.14 -22.02 -14.26
CA VAL A 142 0.24 -21.09 -13.20
C VAL A 142 0.79 -19.82 -13.82
N ASN A 143 0.26 -18.68 -13.42
CA ASN A 143 0.78 -17.35 -13.73
C ASN A 143 1.21 -16.69 -12.43
N ARG A 144 2.47 -16.23 -12.36
CA ARG A 144 2.94 -15.35 -11.28
C ARG A 144 2.77 -13.90 -11.71
N TYR A 145 2.07 -13.12 -10.91
CA TYR A 145 1.95 -11.67 -11.11
C TYR A 145 3.26 -10.98 -10.71
N LYS A 146 3.72 -10.07 -11.55
CA LYS A 146 4.88 -9.20 -11.26
C LYS A 146 4.43 -7.88 -10.64
N GLY A 147 3.20 -7.45 -10.92
CA GLY A 147 2.61 -6.24 -10.39
C GLY A 147 1.11 -6.15 -10.64
N LEU A 148 0.46 -5.21 -9.98
CA LEU A 148 -0.97 -4.92 -10.08
C LEU A 148 -1.42 -4.57 -11.50
N GLY A 149 -0.52 -3.96 -12.29
CA GLY A 149 -0.78 -3.59 -13.68
C GLY A 149 -1.01 -4.76 -14.64
N GLU A 150 -0.69 -6.00 -14.23
CA GLU A 150 -0.96 -7.21 -14.99
C GLU A 150 -2.39 -7.76 -14.77
N MET A 151 -3.12 -7.21 -13.79
CA MET A 151 -4.51 -7.59 -13.51
C MET A 151 -5.46 -6.73 -14.32
N ASN A 152 -6.46 -7.38 -14.94
CA ASN A 152 -7.57 -6.66 -15.50
C ASN A 152 -8.51 -6.13 -14.38
N PRO A 153 -9.46 -5.23 -14.68
CA PRO A 153 -10.33 -4.63 -13.68
C PRO A 153 -11.11 -5.63 -12.83
N GLU A 154 -11.63 -6.71 -13.46
CA GLU A 154 -12.40 -7.74 -12.76
C GLU A 154 -11.51 -8.55 -11.79
N GLN A 155 -10.30 -8.91 -12.23
CA GLN A 155 -9.34 -9.62 -11.38
C GLN A 155 -8.92 -8.79 -10.18
N LEU A 156 -8.65 -7.50 -10.40
CA LEU A 156 -8.24 -6.58 -9.34
C LEU A 156 -9.39 -6.34 -8.34
N TRP A 157 -10.61 -6.22 -8.83
CA TRP A 157 -11.80 -6.17 -7.98
C TRP A 157 -11.94 -7.42 -7.13
N GLU A 158 -12.02 -8.59 -7.78
CA GLU A 158 -12.28 -9.87 -7.15
C GLU A 158 -11.27 -10.23 -6.06
N THR A 159 -9.99 -9.94 -6.29
CA THR A 159 -8.91 -10.38 -5.42
C THR A 159 -8.45 -9.35 -4.38
N THR A 160 -8.59 -8.04 -4.68
CA THR A 160 -7.88 -7.00 -3.94
C THR A 160 -8.78 -5.87 -3.46
N MET A 161 -9.88 -5.58 -4.15
CA MET A 161 -10.71 -4.40 -3.87
C MET A 161 -12.09 -4.74 -3.30
N ASN A 162 -12.65 -5.90 -3.63
CA ASN A 162 -13.95 -6.33 -3.13
C ASN A 162 -13.90 -6.53 -1.60
N PRO A 163 -14.71 -5.79 -0.82
CA PRO A 163 -14.73 -5.91 0.64
C PRO A 163 -14.93 -7.35 1.17
N ASP A 164 -15.65 -8.19 0.42
CA ASP A 164 -15.97 -9.56 0.83
C ASP A 164 -14.78 -10.53 0.67
N ASN A 165 -13.86 -10.25 -0.25
CA ASN A 165 -12.81 -11.19 -0.66
C ASN A 165 -11.38 -10.68 -0.42
N ARG A 166 -11.20 -9.36 -0.32
CA ARG A 166 -9.87 -8.75 -0.22
C ARG A 166 -9.13 -9.16 1.04
N VAL A 167 -7.82 -9.35 0.90
CA VAL A 167 -6.90 -9.53 2.03
C VAL A 167 -6.22 -8.20 2.31
N ILE A 168 -6.35 -7.70 3.53
CA ILE A 168 -5.81 -6.42 3.97
C ILE A 168 -5.12 -6.54 5.31
N VAL A 169 -4.11 -5.72 5.54
CA VAL A 169 -3.42 -5.57 6.83
C VAL A 169 -3.67 -4.16 7.34
N GLN A 170 -4.29 -4.05 8.52
CA GLN A 170 -4.42 -2.77 9.21
C GLN A 170 -3.08 -2.36 9.79
N ILE A 171 -2.69 -1.11 9.57
CA ILE A 171 -1.48 -0.56 10.14
C ILE A 171 -1.79 -0.01 11.52
N THR A 172 -1.04 -0.45 12.51
CA THR A 172 -1.18 -0.06 13.91
C THR A 172 0.14 0.45 14.47
N ILE A 173 0.07 1.28 15.51
CA ILE A 173 1.22 1.71 16.30
C ILE A 173 1.04 1.10 17.69
N GLU A 174 1.76 0.02 17.98
CA GLU A 174 1.73 -0.63 19.29
C GLU A 174 2.61 0.12 20.30
N ASP A 175 3.74 0.65 19.84
CA ASP A 175 4.73 1.37 20.63
C ASP A 175 5.22 2.58 19.81
N ALA A 176 4.81 3.76 20.25
CA ALA A 176 5.10 5.01 19.53
C ALA A 176 6.59 5.37 19.54
N GLU A 177 7.31 5.06 20.60
CA GLU A 177 8.75 5.35 20.71
C GLU A 177 9.55 4.44 19.78
N LYS A 178 9.23 3.16 19.75
CA LYS A 178 9.86 2.20 18.84
C LYS A 178 9.54 2.50 17.37
N ALA A 179 8.31 2.92 17.07
CA ALA A 179 7.94 3.33 15.73
C ALA A 179 8.73 4.57 15.30
N ASP A 180 8.84 5.57 16.15
CA ASP A 180 9.64 6.77 15.90
C ASP A 180 11.11 6.43 15.64
N GLU A 181 11.70 5.60 16.48
CA GLU A 181 13.08 5.11 16.33
C GLU A 181 13.26 4.35 15.00
N ALA A 182 12.32 3.44 14.66
CA ALA A 182 12.38 2.67 13.42
C ALA A 182 12.36 3.57 12.17
N PHE A 183 11.46 4.55 12.11
CA PHE A 183 11.41 5.50 11.00
C PHE A 183 12.67 6.37 10.95
N THR A 184 13.17 6.84 12.08
CA THR A 184 14.41 7.62 12.16
C THR A 184 15.62 6.82 11.67
N ILE A 185 15.77 5.57 12.08
CA ILE A 185 16.87 4.70 11.67
C ILE A 185 16.77 4.33 10.18
N LEU A 186 15.61 3.81 9.77
CA LEU A 186 15.45 3.22 8.44
C LEU A 186 15.29 4.27 7.33
N MET A 187 14.61 5.37 7.62
CA MET A 187 14.27 6.39 6.63
C MET A 187 15.07 7.69 6.78
N GLY A 188 15.79 7.87 7.88
CA GLY A 188 16.60 9.06 8.16
C GLY A 188 17.91 9.13 7.36
N ASP A 189 18.69 10.19 7.58
CA ASP A 189 19.94 10.47 6.85
C ASP A 189 21.14 9.64 7.32
N GLN A 190 21.09 9.15 8.54
CA GLN A 190 22.21 8.42 9.14
C GLN A 190 22.34 7.02 8.53
N VAL A 191 23.50 6.75 7.90
CA VAL A 191 23.75 5.47 7.22
C VAL A 191 24.12 4.38 8.22
N GLU A 192 24.97 4.70 9.20
CA GLU A 192 25.51 3.70 10.13
C GLU A 192 24.45 3.03 11.02
N PRO A 193 23.51 3.75 11.65
CA PRO A 193 22.43 3.11 12.42
C PRO A 193 21.58 2.16 11.55
N ARG A 194 21.28 2.57 10.31
CA ARG A 194 20.53 1.74 9.35
C ARG A 194 21.28 0.47 8.97
N ARG A 195 22.59 0.59 8.70
CA ARG A 195 23.45 -0.54 8.39
C ARG A 195 23.47 -1.54 9.55
N ARG A 196 23.69 -1.07 10.77
CA ARG A 196 23.68 -1.94 11.97
C ARG A 196 22.33 -2.63 12.15
N PHE A 197 21.23 -1.91 11.97
CA PHE A 197 19.88 -2.49 12.06
C PHE A 197 19.72 -3.65 11.07
N ILE A 198 20.13 -3.47 9.80
CA ILE A 198 20.02 -4.50 8.76
C ILE A 198 20.95 -5.70 9.05
N GLU A 199 22.13 -5.47 9.61
CA GLU A 199 23.10 -6.54 9.95
C GLU A 199 22.67 -7.37 11.17
N THR A 200 21.83 -6.84 12.05
CA THR A 200 21.40 -7.48 13.31
C THR A 200 20.00 -8.10 13.27
N ASN A 201 19.20 -7.81 12.26
CA ASN A 201 17.84 -8.31 12.05
C ASN A 201 17.71 -8.99 10.69
#